data_a9e7ca078787c254aa32c2ebd05b7f3e
#
_entry.id   a9e7ca078787c254aa32c2ebd05b7f3e
#
_cell.length_a   1.000
_cell.length_b   1.000
_cell.length_c   1.000
_cell.angle_alpha   90.00
_cell.angle_beta   90.00
_cell.angle_gamma   90.00
#
_symmetry.space_group_name_H-M   'P 1'
#
loop_
_entity.id
_entity.type
_entity.pdbx_description
1 polymer ?
#
loop_
_entity_poly.entity_id
_entity_poly.type
_entity_poly.pdbx_seq_one_letter_code
_entity_poly.pdbx_strand_id
1 'polypeptide(L)'
;MHSTEEKLNVGMQEIGIKRDKKLIDKLLIYIHILKKWNKKINLTAFTNDFDIVKHHFLDSLAITKFIEQKKILDVGSGAGFPGIILALCDATRQITLVDKVGKKAAFMRQVCLELNLKNVSVIHSRVEEISSHKYDAIVARAFGDMSLLMNLTQNLINDKGVWYGMKSKKLMDEDIIKNKNIYKIFDIKVPFLDAERYLIKVSNT
;
A
#
# COMPACT_ATOMS: atom_id res chain seq x y z
N MET A 1 -12.49 -21.95 15.07
CA MET A 1 -11.94 -21.17 13.92
C MET A 1 -11.99 -19.70 14.29
N HIS A 2 -10.85 -19.00 14.37
CA HIS A 2 -10.85 -17.56 14.68
C HIS A 2 -11.60 -16.75 13.61
N SER A 3 -12.41 -15.78 14.04
CA SER A 3 -13.11 -14.86 13.15
C SER A 3 -12.13 -13.97 12.37
N THR A 4 -12.58 -13.35 11.29
CA THR A 4 -11.76 -12.38 10.53
C THR A 4 -11.32 -11.21 11.42
N GLU A 5 -12.19 -10.76 12.33
CA GLU A 5 -11.89 -9.72 13.31
C GLU A 5 -10.78 -10.16 14.28
N GLU A 6 -10.86 -11.39 14.81
CA GLU A 6 -9.82 -11.92 15.71
C GLU A 6 -8.45 -11.98 15.01
N LYS A 7 -8.41 -12.43 13.76
CA LYS A 7 -7.16 -12.49 12.97
C LYS A 7 -6.57 -11.11 12.74
N LEU A 8 -7.39 -10.10 12.43
CA LEU A 8 -6.95 -8.71 12.32
C LEU A 8 -6.38 -8.22 13.66
N ASN A 9 -7.09 -8.45 14.76
CA ASN A 9 -6.66 -8.03 16.10
C ASN A 9 -5.30 -8.64 16.48
N VAL A 10 -5.16 -9.96 16.33
CA VAL A 10 -3.91 -10.67 16.64
C VAL A 10 -2.78 -10.17 15.75
N GLY A 11 -3.00 -10.10 14.44
CA GLY A 11 -1.97 -9.64 13.50
C GLY A 11 -1.56 -8.19 13.75
N MET A 12 -2.51 -7.28 14.03
CA MET A 12 -2.20 -5.89 14.39
C MET A 12 -1.37 -5.80 15.66
N GLN A 13 -1.69 -6.59 16.68
CA GLN A 13 -0.93 -6.64 17.94
C GLN A 13 0.51 -7.13 17.69
N GLU A 14 0.72 -8.15 16.88
CA GLU A 14 2.05 -8.69 16.56
C GLU A 14 2.95 -7.66 15.83
N ILE A 15 2.39 -6.77 15.03
CA ILE A 15 3.14 -5.71 14.35
C ILE A 15 3.22 -4.40 15.15
N GLY A 16 2.68 -4.39 16.39
CA GLY A 16 2.75 -3.27 17.31
C GLY A 16 1.73 -2.16 17.05
N ILE A 17 0.65 -2.45 16.32
CA ILE A 17 -0.46 -1.52 16.12
C ILE A 17 -1.47 -1.71 17.27
N LYS A 18 -1.76 -0.62 18.00
CA LYS A 18 -2.75 -0.64 19.08
C LYS A 18 -4.13 -1.02 18.54
N ARG A 19 -4.85 -1.80 19.36
CA ARG A 19 -6.25 -2.13 19.06
C ARG A 19 -7.08 -0.85 19.01
N ASP A 20 -7.69 -0.62 17.86
CA ASP A 20 -8.66 0.46 17.64
C ASP A 20 -9.91 -0.12 16.99
N LYS A 21 -11.01 -0.09 17.71
CA LYS A 21 -12.29 -0.64 17.22
C LYS A 21 -12.74 0.05 15.93
N LYS A 22 -12.56 1.36 15.82
CA LYS A 22 -12.95 2.11 14.60
C LYS A 22 -12.15 1.70 13.40
N LEU A 23 -10.83 1.48 13.59
CA LEU A 23 -9.96 0.99 12.51
C LEU A 23 -10.38 -0.42 12.08
N ILE A 24 -10.60 -1.33 13.04
CA ILE A 24 -11.00 -2.71 12.75
C ILE A 24 -12.33 -2.75 11.99
N ASP A 25 -13.35 -1.97 12.42
CA ASP A 25 -14.64 -1.90 11.73
C ASP A 25 -14.47 -1.45 10.27
N LYS A 26 -13.63 -0.43 10.02
CA LYS A 26 -13.32 0.03 8.66
C LYS A 26 -12.60 -1.03 7.83
N LEU A 27 -11.65 -1.77 8.42
CA LEU A 27 -10.95 -2.86 7.73
C LEU A 27 -11.93 -3.98 7.35
N LEU A 28 -12.87 -4.35 8.22
CA LEU A 28 -13.90 -5.35 7.94
C LEU A 28 -14.84 -4.91 6.80
N ILE A 29 -15.29 -3.64 6.83
CA ILE A 29 -16.07 -3.06 5.73
C ILE A 29 -15.28 -3.14 4.42
N TYR A 30 -14.00 -2.78 4.45
CA TYR A 30 -13.14 -2.83 3.26
C TYR A 30 -13.01 -4.26 2.71
N ILE A 31 -12.79 -5.26 3.56
CA ILE A 31 -12.76 -6.68 3.15
C ILE A 31 -14.05 -7.07 2.46
N HIS A 32 -15.22 -6.69 3.03
CA HIS A 32 -16.52 -6.97 2.45
C HIS A 32 -16.66 -6.36 1.05
N ILE A 33 -16.33 -5.08 0.88
CA ILE A 33 -16.38 -4.39 -0.40
C ILE A 33 -15.44 -5.05 -1.42
N LEU A 34 -14.19 -5.35 -1.01
CA LEU A 34 -13.20 -6.00 -1.85
C LEU A 34 -13.71 -7.34 -2.39
N LYS A 35 -14.26 -8.19 -1.53
CA LYS A 35 -14.83 -9.48 -1.93
C LYS A 35 -16.02 -9.34 -2.90
N LYS A 36 -16.89 -8.37 -2.64
CA LYS A 36 -18.05 -8.09 -3.52
C LYS A 36 -17.61 -7.68 -4.92
N TRP A 37 -16.63 -6.77 -5.01
CA TRP A 37 -16.11 -6.28 -6.28
C TRP A 37 -15.23 -7.31 -7.00
N ASN A 38 -14.46 -8.10 -6.25
CA ASN A 38 -13.56 -9.12 -6.82
C ASN A 38 -14.31 -10.19 -7.63
N LYS A 39 -15.61 -10.42 -7.33
CA LYS A 39 -16.48 -11.30 -8.13
C LYS A 39 -16.75 -10.76 -9.56
N LYS A 40 -16.54 -9.46 -9.80
CA LYS A 40 -16.84 -8.80 -11.08
C LYS A 40 -15.59 -8.31 -11.81
N ILE A 41 -14.56 -7.90 -11.06
CA ILE A 41 -13.31 -7.35 -11.62
C ILE A 41 -12.15 -7.94 -10.84
N ASN A 42 -11.24 -8.62 -11.47
CA ASN A 42 -10.10 -9.30 -10.84
C ASN A 42 -9.19 -8.31 -10.09
N LEU A 43 -9.51 -8.00 -8.83
CA LEU A 43 -8.75 -7.12 -7.94
C LEU A 43 -7.64 -7.87 -7.23
N THR A 44 -7.89 -9.12 -6.87
CA THR A 44 -6.96 -10.01 -6.17
C THR A 44 -7.22 -11.47 -6.51
N ALA A 45 -6.17 -12.28 -6.46
CA ALA A 45 -6.27 -13.74 -6.60
C ALA A 45 -6.83 -14.41 -5.32
N PHE A 46 -6.82 -13.73 -4.19
CA PHE A 46 -7.30 -14.27 -2.92
C PHE A 46 -8.81 -14.09 -2.78
N THR A 47 -9.50 -15.16 -2.38
CA THR A 47 -10.97 -15.18 -2.27
C THR A 47 -11.48 -15.40 -0.85
N ASN A 48 -10.69 -16.05 0.00
CA ASN A 48 -11.03 -16.24 1.40
C ASN A 48 -10.52 -15.10 2.28
N ASP A 49 -11.20 -14.84 3.39
CA ASP A 49 -10.93 -13.71 4.27
C ASP A 49 -9.53 -13.77 4.88
N PHE A 50 -9.06 -14.96 5.25
CA PHE A 50 -7.77 -15.08 5.90
C PHE A 50 -6.60 -14.74 4.98
N ASP A 51 -6.65 -15.21 3.72
CA ASP A 51 -5.63 -14.87 2.74
C ASP A 51 -5.68 -13.39 2.37
N ILE A 52 -6.88 -12.82 2.25
CA ILE A 52 -7.06 -11.38 2.05
C ILE A 52 -6.42 -10.60 3.21
N VAL A 53 -6.72 -10.98 4.47
CA VAL A 53 -6.18 -10.32 5.66
C VAL A 53 -4.65 -10.37 5.65
N LYS A 54 -4.04 -11.53 5.50
CA LYS A 54 -2.58 -11.65 5.60
C LYS A 54 -1.83 -11.04 4.42
N HIS A 55 -2.31 -11.25 3.18
CA HIS A 55 -1.59 -10.83 1.98
C HIS A 55 -1.83 -9.37 1.56
N HIS A 56 -2.90 -8.75 2.07
CA HIS A 56 -3.20 -7.36 1.72
C HIS A 56 -3.22 -6.45 2.94
N PHE A 57 -4.01 -6.78 3.96
CA PHE A 57 -4.21 -5.89 5.10
C PHE A 57 -2.99 -5.87 6.03
N LEU A 58 -2.58 -7.02 6.54
CA LEU A 58 -1.42 -7.10 7.45
C LEU A 58 -0.11 -6.77 6.73
N ASP A 59 0.05 -7.18 5.48
CA ASP A 59 1.18 -6.81 4.63
C ASP A 59 1.31 -5.28 4.50
N SER A 60 0.20 -4.56 4.28
CA SER A 60 0.19 -3.10 4.20
C SER A 60 0.29 -2.42 5.57
N LEU A 61 -0.32 -2.98 6.61
CA LEU A 61 -0.22 -2.47 7.98
C LEU A 61 1.20 -2.54 8.52
N ALA A 62 1.93 -3.61 8.20
CA ALA A 62 3.29 -3.85 8.70
C ALA A 62 4.31 -2.77 8.27
N ILE A 63 4.05 -2.08 7.17
CA ILE A 63 4.95 -1.02 6.68
C ILE A 63 4.61 0.38 7.22
N THR A 64 3.47 0.57 7.87
CA THR A 64 2.98 1.90 8.27
C THR A 64 3.95 2.67 9.17
N LYS A 65 4.68 1.96 10.04
CA LYS A 65 5.66 2.53 10.97
C LYS A 65 6.97 3.00 10.31
N PHE A 66 7.23 2.59 9.07
CA PHE A 66 8.43 2.97 8.34
C PHE A 66 8.20 4.19 7.42
N ILE A 67 6.94 4.57 7.21
CA ILE A 67 6.56 5.68 6.33
C ILE A 67 6.13 6.85 7.21
N GLU A 68 6.96 7.89 7.26
CA GLU A 68 6.78 9.07 8.11
C GLU A 68 6.14 10.25 7.35
N GLN A 69 6.22 10.21 6.03
CA GLN A 69 5.77 11.28 5.14
C GLN A 69 4.26 11.46 5.17
N LYS A 70 3.83 12.70 4.88
CA LYS A 70 2.41 13.07 4.95
C LYS A 70 1.74 13.11 3.58
N LYS A 71 2.40 13.63 2.54
CA LYS A 71 1.85 13.72 1.19
C LYS A 71 2.40 12.58 0.34
N ILE A 72 1.59 11.56 0.10
CA ILE A 72 2.03 10.27 -0.46
C ILE A 72 1.28 9.96 -1.75
N LEU A 73 2.03 9.53 -2.77
CA LEU A 73 1.50 8.93 -4.00
C LEU A 73 1.65 7.41 -3.95
N ASP A 74 0.56 6.69 -4.11
CA ASP A 74 0.56 5.22 -4.27
C ASP A 74 0.41 4.89 -5.75
N VAL A 75 1.46 4.31 -6.35
CA VAL A 75 1.56 4.05 -7.79
C VAL A 75 1.15 2.63 -8.12
N GLY A 76 0.17 2.51 -9.03
CA GLY A 76 -0.38 1.22 -9.38
C GLY A 76 -1.15 0.60 -8.21
N SER A 77 -1.93 1.42 -7.51
CA SER A 77 -2.59 1.08 -6.24
C SER A 77 -3.48 -0.15 -6.31
N GLY A 78 -3.96 -0.53 -7.49
CA GLY A 78 -4.75 -1.73 -7.70
C GLY A 78 -6.04 -1.75 -6.90
N ALA A 79 -6.09 -2.62 -5.90
CA ALA A 79 -7.16 -2.64 -4.93
C ALA A 79 -6.95 -1.65 -3.75
N GLY A 80 -6.14 -0.59 -3.93
CA GLY A 80 -5.91 0.47 -2.96
C GLY A 80 -4.86 0.14 -1.88
N PHE A 81 -3.97 -0.80 -2.14
CA PHE A 81 -2.92 -1.22 -1.20
C PHE A 81 -1.52 -0.80 -1.69
N PRO A 82 -0.71 -0.17 -0.83
CA PRO A 82 -0.94 0.08 0.61
C PRO A 82 -1.68 1.38 0.92
N GLY A 83 -1.97 2.26 -0.04
CA GLY A 83 -2.38 3.64 0.15
C GLY A 83 -3.61 3.83 1.04
N ILE A 84 -4.70 3.07 0.85
CA ILE A 84 -5.90 3.17 1.70
C ILE A 84 -5.59 2.76 3.14
N ILE A 85 -4.74 1.76 3.36
CA ILE A 85 -4.32 1.36 4.70
C ILE A 85 -3.51 2.47 5.39
N LEU A 86 -2.59 3.11 4.65
CA LEU A 86 -1.83 4.26 5.16
C LEU A 86 -2.76 5.41 5.57
N ALA A 87 -3.80 5.68 4.77
CA ALA A 87 -4.79 6.72 5.07
C ALA A 87 -5.65 6.39 6.29
N LEU A 88 -6.01 5.12 6.48
CA LEU A 88 -6.78 4.64 7.62
C LEU A 88 -6.00 4.70 8.94
N CYS A 89 -4.69 4.43 8.88
CA CYS A 89 -3.82 4.44 10.07
C CYS A 89 -3.45 5.85 10.54
N ASP A 90 -3.50 6.84 9.65
CA ASP A 90 -3.14 8.22 10.00
C ASP A 90 -3.94 9.21 9.14
N ALA A 91 -4.99 9.79 9.73
CA ALA A 91 -5.87 10.74 9.03
C ALA A 91 -5.17 12.08 8.66
N THR A 92 -3.98 12.34 9.18
CA THR A 92 -3.19 13.54 8.81
C THR A 92 -2.42 13.36 7.51
N ARG A 93 -2.32 12.13 6.99
CA ARG A 93 -1.72 11.85 5.68
C ARG A 93 -2.66 12.23 4.56
N GLN A 94 -2.10 12.80 3.49
CA GLN A 94 -2.78 13.07 2.23
C GLN A 94 -2.33 12.01 1.22
N ILE A 95 -3.21 11.11 0.87
CA ILE A 95 -2.88 9.99 -0.03
C ILE A 95 -3.50 10.23 -1.40
N THR A 96 -2.68 10.11 -2.44
CA THR A 96 -3.15 10.04 -3.82
C THR A 96 -2.93 8.63 -4.33
N LEU A 97 -3.99 7.98 -4.78
CA LEU A 97 -3.97 6.65 -5.40
C LEU A 97 -4.00 6.81 -6.90
N VAL A 98 -3.09 6.19 -7.64
CA VAL A 98 -3.11 6.21 -9.10
C VAL A 98 -3.10 4.80 -9.67
N ASP A 99 -4.01 4.54 -10.62
CA ASP A 99 -4.02 3.31 -11.40
C ASP A 99 -4.53 3.60 -12.82
N LYS A 100 -3.89 2.97 -13.82
CA LYS A 100 -4.25 3.10 -15.24
C LYS A 100 -5.52 2.34 -15.61
N VAL A 101 -6.03 1.48 -14.72
CA VAL A 101 -7.21 0.66 -14.98
C VAL A 101 -8.44 1.32 -14.36
N GLY A 102 -9.33 1.85 -15.19
CA GLY A 102 -10.52 2.60 -14.75
C GLY A 102 -11.42 1.83 -13.78
N LYS A 103 -11.60 0.52 -13.96
CA LYS A 103 -12.37 -0.32 -13.04
C LYS A 103 -11.75 -0.37 -11.63
N LYS A 104 -10.42 -0.37 -11.52
CA LYS A 104 -9.72 -0.33 -10.23
C LYS A 104 -9.85 1.05 -9.58
N ALA A 105 -9.72 2.12 -10.37
CA ALA A 105 -9.96 3.48 -9.88
C ALA A 105 -11.40 3.68 -9.37
N ALA A 106 -12.40 3.14 -10.08
CA ALA A 106 -13.80 3.15 -9.63
C ALA A 106 -13.99 2.39 -8.30
N PHE A 107 -13.37 1.21 -8.18
CA PHE A 107 -13.36 0.46 -6.92
C PHE A 107 -12.77 1.27 -5.76
N MET A 108 -11.59 1.88 -5.95
CA MET A 108 -10.95 2.69 -4.91
C MET A 108 -11.80 3.88 -4.49
N ARG A 109 -12.46 4.57 -5.43
CA ARG A 109 -13.41 5.65 -5.10
C ARG A 109 -14.60 5.15 -4.26
N GLN A 110 -15.14 3.97 -4.59
CA GLN A 110 -16.20 3.35 -3.80
C GLN A 110 -15.73 3.05 -2.37
N VAL A 111 -14.54 2.46 -2.20
CA VAL A 111 -13.97 2.21 -0.86
C VAL A 111 -13.80 3.51 -0.08
N CYS A 112 -13.25 4.55 -0.70
CA CYS A 112 -13.07 5.86 -0.05
C CYS A 112 -14.39 6.48 0.40
N LEU A 113 -15.45 6.34 -0.40
CA LEU A 113 -16.80 6.81 -0.06
C LEU A 113 -17.37 6.05 1.13
N GLU A 114 -17.37 4.72 1.08
CA GLU A 114 -17.93 3.85 2.13
C GLU A 114 -17.19 4.01 3.48
N LEU A 115 -15.88 4.21 3.44
CA LEU A 115 -15.07 4.42 4.65
C LEU A 115 -14.99 5.89 5.08
N ASN A 116 -15.64 6.80 4.36
CA ASN A 116 -15.63 8.25 4.59
C ASN A 116 -14.18 8.80 4.70
N LEU A 117 -13.31 8.46 3.74
CA LEU A 117 -11.92 8.91 3.71
C LEU A 117 -11.83 10.29 3.02
N LYS A 118 -11.66 11.35 3.82
CA LYS A 118 -11.51 12.73 3.33
C LYS A 118 -10.07 13.07 2.92
N ASN A 119 -9.12 12.23 3.29
CA ASN A 119 -7.69 12.40 3.08
C ASN A 119 -7.14 11.55 1.92
N VAL A 120 -8.03 11.02 1.06
CA VAL A 120 -7.65 10.20 -0.10
C VAL A 120 -8.22 10.77 -1.38
N SER A 121 -7.36 10.90 -2.39
CA SER A 121 -7.73 11.23 -3.77
C SER A 121 -7.44 10.05 -4.70
N VAL A 122 -8.27 9.84 -5.73
CA VAL A 122 -8.10 8.75 -6.70
C VAL A 122 -7.98 9.30 -8.11
N ILE A 123 -6.86 9.06 -8.77
CA ILE A 123 -6.56 9.44 -10.14
C ILE A 123 -6.63 8.19 -11.04
N HIS A 124 -7.43 8.26 -12.10
CA HIS A 124 -7.42 7.27 -13.18
C HIS A 124 -6.55 7.81 -14.30
N SER A 125 -5.29 7.41 -14.35
CA SER A 125 -4.30 7.82 -15.34
C SER A 125 -3.09 6.89 -15.30
N ARG A 126 -2.24 6.96 -16.30
CA ARG A 126 -0.85 6.53 -16.18
C ARG A 126 -0.09 7.52 -15.30
N VAL A 127 0.87 7.04 -14.53
CA VAL A 127 1.61 7.92 -13.59
C VAL A 127 2.44 8.98 -14.33
N GLU A 128 2.90 8.66 -15.52
CA GLU A 128 3.68 9.54 -16.40
C GLU A 128 2.89 10.76 -16.91
N GLU A 129 1.57 10.67 -16.88
CA GLU A 129 0.66 11.73 -17.33
C GLU A 129 0.33 12.74 -16.21
N ILE A 130 0.78 12.49 -14.99
CA ILE A 130 0.57 13.39 -13.85
C ILE A 130 1.64 14.47 -13.88
N SER A 131 1.23 15.74 -14.00
CA SER A 131 2.19 16.85 -14.17
C SER A 131 2.19 17.91 -13.07
N SER A 132 1.22 17.94 -12.18
CA SER A 132 0.94 19.13 -11.35
C SER A 132 1.16 18.98 -9.85
N HIS A 133 1.63 17.84 -9.37
CA HIS A 133 1.73 17.58 -7.93
C HIS A 133 3.11 17.06 -7.55
N LYS A 134 3.61 17.53 -6.42
CA LYS A 134 4.81 16.98 -5.78
C LYS A 134 4.42 16.26 -4.49
N TYR A 135 5.10 15.14 -4.20
CA TYR A 135 4.85 14.26 -3.07
C TYR A 135 6.09 14.12 -2.20
N ASP A 136 5.89 13.96 -0.89
CA ASP A 136 6.97 13.70 0.07
C ASP A 136 7.41 12.24 0.02
N ALA A 137 6.50 11.36 -0.37
CA ALA A 137 6.82 9.96 -0.64
C ALA A 137 6.02 9.41 -1.82
N ILE A 138 6.65 8.45 -2.49
CA ILE A 138 6.02 7.61 -3.51
C ILE A 138 6.14 6.17 -3.04
N VAL A 139 5.01 5.48 -2.95
CA VAL A 139 4.96 4.07 -2.56
C VAL A 139 4.40 3.23 -3.70
N ALA A 140 4.94 2.03 -3.88
CA ALA A 140 4.39 1.06 -4.82
C ALA A 140 4.50 -0.36 -4.25
N ARG A 141 3.48 -1.17 -4.54
CA ARG A 141 3.46 -2.60 -4.22
C ARG A 141 3.47 -3.42 -5.51
N ALA A 142 4.27 -4.49 -5.52
CA ALA A 142 4.42 -5.38 -6.68
C ALA A 142 4.87 -4.66 -7.98
N PHE A 143 5.50 -3.51 -7.85
CA PHE A 143 6.19 -2.86 -8.94
C PHE A 143 7.53 -3.57 -9.16
N GLY A 144 7.74 -4.13 -10.37
CA GLY A 144 8.87 -5.04 -10.63
C GLY A 144 10.23 -4.40 -10.39
N ASP A 145 10.47 -3.21 -10.92
CA ASP A 145 11.76 -2.52 -10.92
C ASP A 145 11.69 -1.17 -10.20
N MET A 146 12.58 -0.98 -9.20
CA MET A 146 12.66 0.28 -8.43
C MET A 146 13.21 1.42 -9.30
N SER A 147 14.18 1.16 -10.17
CA SER A 147 14.75 2.16 -11.06
C SER A 147 13.69 2.69 -12.02
N LEU A 148 12.84 1.80 -12.55
CA LEU A 148 11.72 2.18 -13.38
C LEU A 148 10.70 3.05 -12.62
N LEU A 149 10.35 2.66 -11.37
CA LEU A 149 9.46 3.47 -10.52
C LEU A 149 10.02 4.88 -10.33
N MET A 150 11.30 4.98 -9.97
CA MET A 150 11.98 6.26 -9.77
C MET A 150 11.98 7.11 -11.04
N ASN A 151 12.35 6.53 -12.18
CA ASN A 151 12.40 7.22 -13.47
C ASN A 151 11.03 7.77 -13.88
N LEU A 152 9.96 6.97 -13.75
CA LEU A 152 8.61 7.38 -14.11
C LEU A 152 8.03 8.47 -13.18
N THR A 153 8.57 8.60 -11.97
CA THR A 153 8.02 9.49 -10.95
C THR A 153 8.99 10.57 -10.46
N GLN A 154 10.16 10.69 -11.11
CA GLN A 154 11.18 11.69 -10.77
C GLN A 154 10.60 13.12 -10.70
N ASN A 155 9.70 13.46 -11.62
CA ASN A 155 9.07 14.76 -11.67
C ASN A 155 7.97 14.98 -10.61
N LEU A 156 7.56 13.92 -9.92
CA LEU A 156 6.48 13.93 -8.93
C LEU A 156 6.98 13.91 -7.48
N ILE A 157 8.26 13.67 -7.27
CA ILE A 157 8.87 13.62 -5.93
C ILE A 157 9.42 15.00 -5.52
N ASN A 158 9.31 15.36 -4.24
CA ASN A 158 9.96 16.53 -3.66
C ASN A 158 11.48 16.32 -3.53
N ASP A 159 12.28 17.41 -3.42
CA ASP A 159 13.75 17.37 -3.33
C ASP A 159 14.22 16.59 -2.11
N LYS A 160 13.60 16.28 -1.13
CA LYS A 160 13.94 15.41 0.00
C LYS A 160 12.94 14.26 0.14
N GLY A 161 12.25 13.96 -0.96
CA GLY A 161 11.24 12.93 -0.97
C GLY A 161 11.84 11.52 -0.93
N VAL A 162 10.98 10.53 -0.77
CA VAL A 162 11.40 9.15 -0.57
C VAL A 162 10.55 8.21 -1.42
N TRP A 163 11.19 7.29 -2.11
CA TRP A 163 10.52 6.17 -2.75
C TRP A 163 10.49 4.96 -1.81
N TYR A 164 9.36 4.27 -1.79
CA TYR A 164 9.17 3.03 -1.07
C TYR A 164 8.65 1.94 -2.02
N GLY A 165 9.37 0.82 -2.09
CA GLY A 165 8.94 -0.37 -2.82
C GLY A 165 8.65 -1.53 -1.88
N MET A 166 7.43 -2.06 -1.90
CA MET A 166 7.09 -3.31 -1.20
C MET A 166 7.45 -4.49 -2.09
N LYS A 167 8.37 -5.33 -1.64
CA LYS A 167 8.92 -6.45 -2.41
C LYS A 167 8.76 -7.78 -1.67
N SER A 168 8.64 -8.86 -2.42
CA SER A 168 8.91 -10.22 -1.94
C SER A 168 10.31 -10.65 -2.37
N LYS A 169 10.86 -11.71 -1.80
CA LYS A 169 12.16 -12.26 -2.20
C LYS A 169 12.28 -12.45 -3.72
N LYS A 170 11.22 -12.97 -4.35
CA LYS A 170 11.15 -13.20 -5.79
C LYS A 170 11.26 -11.91 -6.63
N LEU A 171 10.95 -10.75 -6.05
CA LEU A 171 10.94 -9.45 -6.71
C LEU A 171 12.12 -8.55 -6.27
N MET A 172 13.11 -9.11 -5.59
CA MET A 172 14.33 -8.37 -5.26
C MET A 172 15.23 -8.31 -6.50
N ASP A 173 15.40 -7.09 -6.99
CA ASP A 173 16.26 -6.84 -8.16
C ASP A 173 17.73 -6.99 -7.78
N GLU A 174 18.55 -7.50 -8.68
CA GLU A 174 20.00 -7.61 -8.46
C GLU A 174 20.64 -6.25 -8.16
N ASP A 175 20.16 -5.18 -8.78
CA ASP A 175 20.66 -3.83 -8.55
C ASP A 175 20.41 -3.35 -7.13
N ILE A 176 19.28 -3.71 -6.51
CA ILE A 176 18.98 -3.40 -5.11
C ILE A 176 19.98 -4.12 -4.20
N ILE A 177 20.28 -5.38 -4.50
CA ILE A 177 21.20 -6.20 -3.71
C ILE A 177 22.63 -5.67 -3.82
N LYS A 178 23.05 -5.24 -5.00
CA LYS A 178 24.40 -4.75 -5.29
C LYS A 178 24.66 -3.32 -4.76
N ASN A 179 23.63 -2.45 -4.77
CA ASN A 179 23.76 -1.02 -4.46
C ASN A 179 23.18 -0.64 -3.08
N LYS A 180 23.61 -1.35 -2.01
CA LYS A 180 23.15 -1.12 -0.62
C LYS A 180 23.39 0.30 -0.09
N ASN A 181 24.28 1.08 -0.70
CA ASN A 181 24.52 2.47 -0.33
C ASN A 181 23.38 3.42 -0.78
N ILE A 182 22.63 3.03 -1.81
CA ILE A 182 21.50 3.79 -2.36
C ILE A 182 20.18 3.33 -1.72
N TYR A 183 20.07 2.01 -1.50
CA TYR A 183 18.84 1.38 -1.02
C TYR A 183 18.95 1.01 0.46
N LYS A 184 18.03 1.52 1.28
CA LYS A 184 17.83 1.02 2.63
C LYS A 184 16.76 -0.07 2.60
N ILE A 185 17.13 -1.27 3.01
CA ILE A 185 16.26 -2.46 2.98
C ILE A 185 15.81 -2.77 4.40
N PHE A 186 14.52 -2.92 4.60
CA PHE A 186 13.91 -3.35 5.85
C PHE A 186 13.26 -4.72 5.66
N ASP A 187 13.59 -5.66 6.53
CA ASP A 187 12.86 -6.93 6.63
C ASP A 187 11.51 -6.67 7.28
N ILE A 188 10.43 -7.08 6.60
CA ILE A 188 9.07 -6.87 7.06
C ILE A 188 8.47 -8.20 7.50
N LYS A 189 8.26 -8.35 8.81
CA LYS A 189 7.55 -9.49 9.36
C LYS A 189 6.05 -9.24 9.23
N VAL A 190 5.37 -10.07 8.43
CA VAL A 190 3.92 -10.04 8.27
C VAL A 190 3.31 -11.21 9.03
N PRO A 191 2.41 -10.97 9.99
CA PRO A 191 1.78 -12.04 10.77
C PRO A 191 1.09 -13.06 9.89
N PHE A 192 1.19 -14.33 10.25
CA PHE A 192 0.61 -15.48 9.55
C PHE A 192 1.13 -15.71 8.12
N LEU A 193 2.13 -14.96 7.68
CA LEU A 193 2.71 -15.09 6.35
C LEU A 193 4.12 -15.71 6.48
N ASP A 194 4.24 -16.94 6.05
CA ASP A 194 5.53 -17.63 5.94
C ASP A 194 6.17 -17.31 4.58
N ALA A 195 6.49 -16.03 4.38
CA ALA A 195 7.15 -15.55 3.17
C ALA A 195 7.90 -14.25 3.46
N GLU A 196 9.11 -14.16 2.95
CA GLU A 196 9.95 -12.99 3.10
C GLU A 196 9.32 -11.76 2.41
N ARG A 197 9.30 -10.65 3.15
CA ARG A 197 8.82 -9.34 2.70
C ARG A 197 9.85 -8.29 3.02
N TYR A 198 10.03 -7.38 2.09
CA TYR A 198 10.99 -6.29 2.20
C TYR A 198 10.31 -4.96 1.88
N LEU A 199 10.70 -3.93 2.59
CA LEU A 199 10.43 -2.55 2.23
C LEU A 199 11.75 -1.90 1.81
N ILE A 200 11.83 -1.49 0.56
CA ILE A 200 12.97 -0.79 0.00
C ILE A 200 12.72 0.70 0.11
N LYS A 201 13.67 1.44 0.69
CA LYS A 201 13.62 2.90 0.81
C LYS A 201 14.77 3.52 0.03
N VAL A 202 14.45 4.52 -0.80
CA VAL A 202 15.42 5.34 -1.54
C VAL A 202 15.12 6.80 -1.27
N SER A 203 16.11 7.58 -0.85
CA SER A 203 15.96 9.02 -0.67
C SER A 203 16.31 9.77 -1.95
N ASN A 204 15.51 10.79 -2.29
CA ASN A 204 15.86 11.75 -3.33
C ASN A 204 16.91 12.72 -2.76
N THR A 205 18.14 12.58 -3.23
CA THR A 205 19.30 13.39 -2.79
C THR A 205 19.55 14.52 -3.76
#